data_959be36329009bf17df383d5dbdf6817
#
_entry.id   959be36329009bf17df383d5dbdf6817
#
_cell.length_a   1.000
_cell.length_b   1.000
_cell.length_c   1.000
_cell.angle_alpha   90.00
_cell.angle_beta   90.00
_cell.angle_gamma   90.00
#
_symmetry.space_group_name_H-M   'P 1'
#
loop_
_entity.id
_entity.type
_entity.pdbx_description
1 polymer ?
#
loop_
_entity_poly.entity_id
_entity_poly.type
_entity_poly.pdbx_seq_one_letter_code
_entity_poly.pdbx_strand_id
1 'polypeptide(L)'
;MPTDIAGAVAANLPYLRRYARALTGSQDTGDRYAAATLEAILAEEAIFNSVTDPKVALFHAFHLVWASSGAPLGDATGSLETRAQDHMAELTPNTREALLLHTIEGFRYEEVATIMQIDKREAEELVEIALREMEKSVAGKVMIIEDEAIIAMDIRAIVEELGHTVTGIARTRTEAVELAAREKPDLILADIQLADNSSGIDAVNDILGQFDELPVVFITAFPERLLTGERPEPAFLITKPYTETQVQSAVSQAMFFSSTETLLA
;
A
#
# COMPACT_ATOMS: atom_id res chain seq x y z
N MET A 1 -29.31 12.62 12.76
CA MET A 1 -29.59 11.69 11.64
C MET A 1 -28.88 10.42 11.98
N PRO A 2 -29.47 9.22 11.94
CA PRO A 2 -28.72 8.00 12.06
C PRO A 2 -27.67 8.01 10.93
N THR A 3 -26.43 7.80 11.27
CA THR A 3 -25.34 7.69 10.30
C THR A 3 -25.65 6.49 9.43
N ASP A 4 -25.68 6.67 8.13
CA ASP A 4 -25.78 5.53 7.20
C ASP A 4 -24.45 4.75 7.27
N ILE A 5 -24.37 3.85 8.27
CA ILE A 5 -23.18 3.03 8.52
C ILE A 5 -22.84 2.21 7.28
N ALA A 6 -23.85 1.63 6.60
CA ALA A 6 -23.65 0.80 5.43
C ALA A 6 -23.02 1.60 4.26
N GLY A 7 -23.53 2.80 3.97
CA GLY A 7 -22.96 3.67 2.96
C GLY A 7 -21.56 4.16 3.31
N ALA A 8 -21.33 4.53 4.58
CA ALA A 8 -20.03 4.97 5.06
C ALA A 8 -18.97 3.85 5.00
N VAL A 9 -19.34 2.63 5.38
CA VAL A 9 -18.48 1.44 5.28
C VAL A 9 -18.18 1.12 3.82
N ALA A 10 -19.21 1.07 2.95
CA ALA A 10 -19.04 0.75 1.54
C ALA A 10 -18.06 1.71 0.83
N ALA A 11 -18.13 3.01 1.14
CA ALA A 11 -17.24 4.02 0.57
C ALA A 11 -15.76 3.83 0.98
N ASN A 12 -15.50 3.28 2.17
CA ASN A 12 -14.14 3.17 2.72
C ASN A 12 -13.57 1.74 2.69
N LEU A 13 -14.40 0.73 2.38
CA LEU A 13 -13.99 -0.68 2.37
C LEU A 13 -12.84 -0.99 1.40
N PRO A 14 -12.79 -0.43 0.16
CA PRO A 14 -11.67 -0.66 -0.74
C PRO A 14 -10.32 -0.23 -0.13
N TYR A 15 -10.30 0.91 0.56
CA TYR A 15 -9.10 1.41 1.24
C TYR A 15 -8.71 0.54 2.44
N LEU A 16 -9.71 0.08 3.22
CA LEU A 16 -9.45 -0.86 4.32
C LEU A 16 -8.84 -2.18 3.82
N ARG A 17 -9.35 -2.74 2.73
CA ARG A 17 -8.82 -3.97 2.13
C ARG A 17 -7.38 -3.79 1.65
N ARG A 18 -7.08 -2.68 0.96
CA ARG A 18 -5.73 -2.31 0.56
C ARG A 18 -4.79 -2.22 1.78
N TYR A 19 -5.21 -1.49 2.80
CA TYR A 19 -4.46 -1.36 4.04
C TYR A 19 -4.21 -2.72 4.72
N ALA A 20 -5.25 -3.54 4.85
CA ALA A 20 -5.15 -4.86 5.46
C ALA A 20 -4.19 -5.77 4.70
N ARG A 21 -4.20 -5.73 3.35
CA ARG A 21 -3.23 -6.43 2.51
C ARG A 21 -1.81 -5.93 2.75
N ALA A 22 -1.59 -4.61 2.72
CA ALA A 22 -0.29 -4.02 2.98
C ALA A 22 0.23 -4.38 4.38
N LEU A 23 -0.66 -4.44 5.38
CA LEU A 23 -0.31 -4.77 6.76
C LEU A 23 0.06 -6.25 6.93
N THR A 24 -0.69 -7.16 6.32
CA THR A 24 -0.52 -8.61 6.46
C THR A 24 0.48 -9.22 5.49
N GLY A 25 0.80 -8.51 4.39
CA GLY A 25 1.60 -9.03 3.28
C GLY A 25 0.87 -10.04 2.39
N SER A 26 -0.43 -10.29 2.60
CA SER A 26 -1.22 -11.28 1.87
C SER A 26 -2.63 -10.76 1.61
N GLN A 27 -3.10 -10.85 0.36
CA GLN A 27 -4.46 -10.44 0.00
C GLN A 27 -5.51 -11.30 0.70
N ASP A 28 -5.30 -12.62 0.74
CA ASP A 28 -6.25 -13.54 1.39
C ASP A 28 -6.39 -13.28 2.89
N THR A 29 -5.27 -13.03 3.54
CA THR A 29 -5.27 -12.72 4.98
C THR A 29 -5.86 -11.33 5.23
N GLY A 30 -5.50 -10.33 4.44
CA GLY A 30 -6.04 -8.98 4.52
C GLY A 30 -7.56 -8.95 4.33
N ASP A 31 -8.08 -9.66 3.32
CA ASP A 31 -9.52 -9.75 3.06
C ASP A 31 -10.28 -10.48 4.18
N ARG A 32 -9.67 -11.52 4.80
CA ARG A 32 -10.27 -12.17 5.98
C ARG A 32 -10.41 -11.21 7.16
N TYR A 33 -9.39 -10.39 7.42
CA TYR A 33 -9.47 -9.36 8.47
C TYR A 33 -10.46 -8.26 8.15
N ALA A 34 -10.54 -7.81 6.90
CA ALA A 34 -11.56 -6.86 6.49
C ALA A 34 -12.98 -7.43 6.68
N ALA A 35 -13.22 -8.70 6.29
CA ALA A 35 -14.49 -9.36 6.50
C ALA A 35 -14.83 -9.51 8.01
N ALA A 36 -13.87 -9.95 8.84
CA ALA A 36 -14.06 -10.06 10.29
C ALA A 36 -14.37 -8.69 10.93
N THR A 37 -13.79 -7.59 10.40
CA THR A 37 -14.12 -6.23 10.85
C THR A 37 -15.57 -5.89 10.57
N LEU A 38 -16.09 -6.23 9.38
CA LEU A 38 -17.49 -6.00 9.03
C LEU A 38 -18.43 -6.83 9.93
N GLU A 39 -18.08 -8.07 10.20
CA GLU A 39 -18.83 -8.94 11.11
C GLU A 39 -18.86 -8.35 12.53
N ALA A 40 -17.73 -7.83 13.03
CA ALA A 40 -17.65 -7.18 14.32
C ALA A 40 -18.55 -5.93 14.41
N ILE A 41 -18.55 -5.09 13.37
CA ILE A 41 -19.40 -3.89 13.30
C ILE A 41 -20.89 -4.30 13.26
N LEU A 42 -21.25 -5.34 12.50
CA LEU A 42 -22.63 -5.85 12.44
C LEU A 42 -23.10 -6.46 13.77
N ALA A 43 -22.19 -7.08 14.52
CA ALA A 43 -22.49 -7.65 15.84
C ALA A 43 -22.64 -6.57 16.90
N GLU A 44 -21.85 -5.49 16.82
CA GLU A 44 -21.84 -4.41 17.79
C GLU A 44 -21.60 -3.05 17.12
N GLU A 45 -22.67 -2.38 16.68
CA GLU A 45 -22.61 -1.08 16.01
C GLU A 45 -21.95 0.02 16.89
N ALA A 46 -21.88 -0.17 18.19
CA ALA A 46 -21.22 0.75 19.12
C ALA A 46 -19.73 0.92 18.81
N ILE A 47 -19.06 -0.10 18.28
CA ILE A 47 -17.65 -0.06 17.87
C ILE A 47 -17.45 1.02 16.82
N PHE A 48 -18.32 1.05 15.79
CA PHE A 48 -18.24 2.05 14.71
C PHE A 48 -18.70 3.43 15.19
N ASN A 49 -19.76 3.51 15.98
CA ASN A 49 -20.34 4.76 16.46
C ASN A 49 -19.50 5.45 17.54
N SER A 50 -18.44 4.82 18.06
CA SER A 50 -17.54 5.39 19.06
C SER A 50 -16.67 6.52 18.50
N VAL A 51 -16.51 6.62 17.18
CA VAL A 51 -15.68 7.60 16.50
C VAL A 51 -16.52 8.38 15.48
N THR A 52 -16.32 9.70 15.42
CA THR A 52 -17.17 10.59 14.62
C THR A 52 -16.90 10.50 13.12
N ASP A 53 -15.63 10.40 12.72
CA ASP A 53 -15.25 10.25 11.31
C ASP A 53 -15.44 8.80 10.85
N PRO A 54 -16.23 8.54 9.80
CA PRO A 54 -16.54 7.18 9.36
C PRO A 54 -15.32 6.39 8.86
N LYS A 55 -14.34 7.05 8.24
CA LYS A 55 -13.11 6.39 7.79
C LYS A 55 -12.27 5.98 9.00
N VAL A 56 -12.08 6.90 9.95
CA VAL A 56 -11.37 6.62 11.20
C VAL A 56 -12.08 5.51 11.99
N ALA A 57 -13.42 5.54 12.07
CA ALA A 57 -14.23 4.53 12.76
C ALA A 57 -14.03 3.13 12.17
N LEU A 58 -14.00 2.99 10.84
CA LEU A 58 -13.79 1.72 10.17
C LEU A 58 -12.39 1.16 10.45
N PHE A 59 -11.36 1.99 10.35
CA PHE A 59 -9.98 1.58 10.62
C PHE A 59 -9.76 1.30 12.12
N HIS A 60 -10.42 2.02 13.01
CA HIS A 60 -10.42 1.72 14.43
C HIS A 60 -11.04 0.33 14.73
N ALA A 61 -12.19 0.02 14.12
CA ALA A 61 -12.80 -1.30 14.25
C ALA A 61 -11.86 -2.40 13.74
N PHE A 62 -11.17 -2.17 12.62
CA PHE A 62 -10.16 -3.08 12.12
C PHE A 62 -9.01 -3.28 13.11
N HIS A 63 -8.47 -2.21 13.68
CA HIS A 63 -7.40 -2.29 14.68
C HIS A 63 -7.81 -3.17 15.88
N LEU A 64 -9.03 -3.01 16.39
CA LEU A 64 -9.53 -3.83 17.49
C LEU A 64 -9.55 -5.33 17.15
N VAL A 65 -10.01 -5.69 15.95
CA VAL A 65 -10.02 -7.08 15.46
C VAL A 65 -8.60 -7.59 15.29
N TRP A 66 -7.72 -6.79 14.65
CA TRP A 66 -6.33 -7.13 14.41
C TRP A 66 -5.55 -7.35 15.71
N ALA A 67 -5.62 -6.40 16.64
CA ALA A 67 -4.92 -6.47 17.92
C ALA A 67 -5.44 -7.64 18.77
N SER A 68 -6.76 -7.90 18.78
CA SER A 68 -7.36 -9.01 19.57
C SER A 68 -6.94 -10.39 19.05
N SER A 69 -6.56 -10.50 17.78
CA SER A 69 -6.10 -11.77 17.19
C SER A 69 -4.60 -12.04 17.41
N GLY A 70 -3.89 -11.12 18.05
CA GLY A 70 -2.42 -11.20 18.25
C GLY A 70 -1.62 -10.72 17.06
N ALA A 71 -2.26 -9.95 16.14
CA ALA A 71 -1.62 -9.34 14.96
C ALA A 71 -0.79 -10.33 14.11
N PRO A 72 -1.34 -11.50 13.71
CA PRO A 72 -0.57 -12.52 13.03
C PRO A 72 -0.23 -12.04 11.59
N LEU A 73 0.98 -12.32 11.16
CA LEU A 73 1.35 -12.22 9.75
C LEU A 73 0.62 -13.33 8.96
N GLY A 74 0.27 -13.06 7.70
CA GLY A 74 -0.35 -14.07 6.83
C GLY A 74 0.56 -15.27 6.63
N ASP A 75 -0.01 -16.43 6.28
CA ASP A 75 0.77 -17.60 5.90
C ASP A 75 1.49 -17.32 4.57
N ALA A 76 2.81 -17.48 4.56
CA ALA A 76 3.62 -17.28 3.37
C ALA A 76 3.34 -18.38 2.34
N THR A 77 2.93 -17.99 1.13
CA THR A 77 2.70 -18.92 0.01
C THR A 77 3.75 -18.81 -1.09
N GLY A 78 4.61 -17.78 -1.03
CA GLY A 78 5.68 -17.51 -2.00
C GLY A 78 7.00 -17.11 -1.35
N SER A 79 8.09 -17.07 -2.14
CA SER A 79 9.43 -16.72 -1.64
C SER A 79 9.55 -15.25 -1.23
N LEU A 80 8.78 -14.34 -1.87
CA LEU A 80 8.69 -12.93 -1.50
C LEU A 80 7.84 -12.73 -0.24
N GLU A 81 6.72 -13.43 -0.11
CA GLU A 81 5.90 -13.40 1.10
C GLU A 81 6.68 -13.89 2.32
N THR A 82 7.50 -14.94 2.17
CA THR A 82 8.38 -15.42 3.25
C THR A 82 9.38 -14.36 3.66
N ARG A 83 10.06 -13.72 2.70
CA ARG A 83 10.99 -12.62 2.99
C ARG A 83 10.28 -11.42 3.61
N ALA A 84 9.10 -11.05 3.10
CA ALA A 84 8.30 -9.98 3.67
C ALA A 84 7.90 -10.27 5.13
N GLN A 85 7.54 -11.51 5.45
CA GLN A 85 7.20 -11.91 6.82
C GLN A 85 8.41 -11.90 7.75
N ASP A 86 9.58 -12.39 7.28
CA ASP A 86 10.82 -12.35 8.04
C ASP A 86 11.19 -10.90 8.42
N HIS A 87 11.12 -9.99 7.44
CA HIS A 87 11.37 -8.57 7.68
C HIS A 87 10.31 -7.91 8.57
N MET A 88 9.03 -8.31 8.45
CA MET A 88 7.98 -7.80 9.35
C MET A 88 8.19 -8.22 10.79
N ALA A 89 8.73 -9.42 11.01
CA ALA A 89 9.06 -9.90 12.36
C ALA A 89 10.21 -9.12 13.00
N GLU A 90 11.04 -8.44 12.19
CA GLU A 90 12.14 -7.59 12.67
C GLU A 90 11.68 -6.17 13.05
N LEU A 91 10.49 -5.74 12.60
CA LEU A 91 9.98 -4.41 12.94
C LEU A 91 9.49 -4.35 14.40
N THR A 92 9.72 -3.20 15.00
CA THR A 92 9.17 -2.90 16.33
C THR A 92 7.63 -3.04 16.29
N PRO A 93 6.99 -3.69 17.28
CA PRO A 93 5.54 -3.84 17.31
C PRO A 93 4.81 -2.50 17.10
N ASN A 94 3.74 -2.54 16.31
CA ASN A 94 2.88 -1.42 15.95
C ASN A 94 3.50 -0.34 15.03
N THR A 95 4.82 -0.35 14.76
CA THR A 95 5.44 0.68 13.91
C THR A 95 4.92 0.61 12.48
N ARG A 96 4.79 -0.60 11.93
CA ARG A 96 4.24 -0.80 10.58
C ARG A 96 2.80 -0.32 10.47
N GLU A 97 1.97 -0.63 11.46
CA GLU A 97 0.56 -0.20 11.48
C GLU A 97 0.47 1.33 11.47
N ALA A 98 1.17 2.00 12.38
CA ALA A 98 1.22 3.46 12.46
C ALA A 98 1.72 4.09 11.16
N LEU A 99 2.78 3.55 10.57
CA LEU A 99 3.36 4.02 9.32
C LEU A 99 2.36 3.93 8.16
N LEU A 100 1.72 2.78 7.94
CA LEU A 100 0.75 2.57 6.88
C LEU A 100 -0.46 3.49 7.03
N LEU A 101 -0.99 3.63 8.24
CA LEU A 101 -2.09 4.55 8.53
C LEU A 101 -1.72 5.99 8.18
N HIS A 102 -0.54 6.44 8.58
CA HIS A 102 -0.13 7.83 8.39
C HIS A 102 0.25 8.11 6.93
N THR A 103 1.13 7.29 6.34
CA THR A 103 1.77 7.62 5.06
C THR A 103 0.95 7.16 3.84
N ILE A 104 0.30 6.00 3.90
CA ILE A 104 -0.47 5.45 2.77
C ILE A 104 -1.93 5.83 2.83
N GLU A 105 -2.56 5.73 4.02
CA GLU A 105 -3.98 6.06 4.16
C GLU A 105 -4.22 7.55 4.44
N GLY A 106 -3.16 8.32 4.74
CA GLY A 106 -3.19 9.77 4.90
C GLY A 106 -3.83 10.25 6.21
N PHE A 107 -3.89 9.40 7.23
CA PHE A 107 -4.39 9.80 8.54
C PHE A 107 -3.39 10.72 9.26
N ARG A 108 -3.91 11.75 9.92
CA ARG A 108 -3.11 12.60 10.80
C ARG A 108 -2.74 11.84 12.08
N TYR A 109 -1.70 12.25 12.77
CA TYR A 109 -1.24 11.57 14.00
C TYR A 109 -2.34 11.44 15.06
N GLU A 110 -3.23 12.44 15.20
CA GLU A 110 -4.38 12.38 16.09
C GLU A 110 -5.38 11.28 15.69
N GLU A 111 -5.53 11.07 14.39
CA GLU A 111 -6.40 10.01 13.85
C GLU A 111 -5.76 8.64 13.99
N VAL A 112 -4.45 8.53 13.73
CA VAL A 112 -3.67 7.31 14.01
C VAL A 112 -3.76 6.93 15.49
N ALA A 113 -3.57 7.92 16.38
CA ALA A 113 -3.70 7.74 17.82
C ALA A 113 -5.09 7.21 18.21
N THR A 114 -6.15 7.77 17.58
CA THR A 114 -7.54 7.31 17.80
C THR A 114 -7.74 5.89 17.31
N ILE A 115 -7.22 5.55 16.12
CA ILE A 115 -7.34 4.22 15.50
C ILE A 115 -6.65 3.17 16.38
N MET A 116 -5.41 3.42 16.78
CA MET A 116 -4.57 2.48 17.51
C MET A 116 -4.77 2.52 19.04
N GLN A 117 -5.64 3.39 19.55
CA GLN A 117 -5.87 3.59 21.00
C GLN A 117 -4.61 3.94 21.79
N ILE A 118 -3.74 4.75 21.21
CA ILE A 118 -2.51 5.28 21.80
C ILE A 118 -2.57 6.80 21.91
N ASP A 119 -1.60 7.44 22.53
CA ASP A 119 -1.53 8.90 22.49
C ASP A 119 -0.86 9.41 21.19
N LYS A 120 -1.06 10.72 20.88
CA LYS A 120 -0.52 11.32 19.65
C LYS A 120 1.01 11.22 19.58
N ARG A 121 1.69 11.42 20.69
CA ARG A 121 3.15 11.39 20.74
C ARG A 121 3.66 9.99 20.48
N GLU A 122 3.00 8.96 21.00
CA GLU A 122 3.32 7.57 20.72
C GLU A 122 3.11 7.25 19.24
N ALA A 123 2.03 7.76 18.61
CA ALA A 123 1.81 7.61 17.18
C ALA A 123 2.93 8.24 16.34
N GLU A 124 3.39 9.44 16.69
CA GLU A 124 4.54 10.11 16.07
C GLU A 124 5.82 9.28 16.24
N GLU A 125 6.11 8.83 17.45
CA GLU A 125 7.29 8.02 17.76
C GLU A 125 7.31 6.69 16.97
N LEU A 126 6.17 6.01 16.84
CA LEU A 126 6.05 4.76 16.08
C LEU A 126 6.36 4.97 14.59
N VAL A 127 5.82 6.02 13.98
CA VAL A 127 6.10 6.35 12.58
C VAL A 127 7.59 6.68 12.37
N GLU A 128 8.19 7.48 13.26
CA GLU A 128 9.61 7.80 13.19
C GLU A 128 10.53 6.57 13.35
N ILE A 129 10.15 5.62 14.22
CA ILE A 129 10.89 4.37 14.38
C ILE A 129 10.81 3.56 13.08
N ALA A 130 9.61 3.40 12.51
CA ALA A 130 9.42 2.67 11.27
C ALA A 130 10.26 3.26 10.12
N LEU A 131 10.24 4.58 9.95
CA LEU A 131 11.05 5.27 8.92
C LEU A 131 12.54 4.98 9.10
N ARG A 132 13.06 5.04 10.35
CA ARG A 132 14.46 4.74 10.64
C ARG A 132 14.83 3.26 10.42
N GLU A 133 13.91 2.33 10.69
CA GLU A 133 14.09 0.91 10.42
C GLU A 133 14.19 0.64 8.92
N MET A 134 13.41 1.39 8.12
CA MET A 134 13.37 1.29 6.65
C MET A 134 14.56 1.95 5.94
N GLU A 135 15.12 3.04 6.48
CA GLU A 135 16.32 3.71 5.93
C GLU A 135 17.54 2.76 5.80
N LYS A 136 17.52 1.64 6.51
CA LYS A 136 18.56 0.60 6.44
C LYS A 136 18.34 -0.40 5.31
N SER A 137 17.28 -0.25 4.51
CA SER A 137 16.97 -1.18 3.43
C SER A 137 17.98 -1.08 2.28
N VAL A 138 18.21 -2.21 1.62
CA VAL A 138 19.18 -2.36 0.54
C VAL A 138 18.79 -1.52 -0.67
N ALA A 139 19.73 -0.74 -1.21
CA ALA A 139 19.56 -0.05 -2.48
C ALA A 139 19.15 -1.03 -3.60
N GLY A 140 18.16 -0.66 -4.40
CA GLY A 140 17.61 -1.48 -5.48
C GLY A 140 17.39 -0.69 -6.77
N LYS A 141 16.97 -1.40 -7.80
CA LYS A 141 16.67 -0.87 -9.14
C LYS A 141 15.20 -0.59 -9.28
N VAL A 142 14.84 0.66 -9.56
CA VAL A 142 13.45 1.09 -9.69
C VAL A 142 13.17 1.50 -11.12
N MET A 143 12.08 0.98 -11.69
CA MET A 143 11.58 1.38 -12.99
C MET A 143 10.36 2.28 -12.81
N ILE A 144 10.27 3.37 -13.60
CA ILE A 144 9.16 4.32 -13.56
C ILE A 144 8.37 4.21 -14.87
N ILE A 145 7.04 4.10 -14.76
CA ILE A 145 6.10 4.13 -15.89
C ILE A 145 5.21 5.35 -15.69
N GLU A 146 5.53 6.45 -16.40
CA GLU A 146 4.86 7.75 -16.24
C GLU A 146 5.05 8.57 -17.51
N ASP A 147 3.97 9.08 -18.12
CA ASP A 147 4.03 9.83 -19.36
C ASP A 147 4.25 11.34 -19.15
N GLU A 148 3.87 11.85 -17.99
CA GLU A 148 4.10 13.25 -17.62
C GLU A 148 5.53 13.46 -17.16
N ALA A 149 6.36 14.10 -18.02
CA ALA A 149 7.79 14.26 -17.79
C ALA A 149 8.14 14.95 -16.45
N ILE A 150 7.31 15.90 -16.00
CA ILE A 150 7.53 16.61 -14.72
C ILE A 150 7.32 15.67 -13.56
N ILE A 151 6.24 14.88 -13.57
CA ILE A 151 5.92 13.90 -12.53
C ILE A 151 6.97 12.79 -12.51
N ALA A 152 7.37 12.28 -13.68
CA ALA A 152 8.40 11.26 -13.79
C ALA A 152 9.75 11.72 -13.20
N MET A 153 10.13 12.98 -13.43
CA MET A 153 11.36 13.55 -12.88
C MET A 153 11.28 13.79 -11.36
N ASP A 154 10.12 14.18 -10.86
CA ASP A 154 9.87 14.33 -9.42
C ASP A 154 9.98 12.97 -8.71
N ILE A 155 9.28 11.96 -9.20
CA ILE A 155 9.36 10.58 -8.67
C ILE A 155 10.80 10.06 -8.73
N ARG A 156 11.51 10.31 -9.84
CA ARG A 156 12.92 9.92 -10.00
C ARG A 156 13.80 10.53 -8.91
N ALA A 157 13.65 11.85 -8.67
CA ALA A 157 14.44 12.55 -7.65
C ALA A 157 14.23 11.93 -6.26
N ILE A 158 12.95 11.66 -5.89
CA ILE A 158 12.59 11.02 -4.62
C ILE A 158 13.23 9.63 -4.49
N VAL A 159 13.17 8.83 -5.55
CA VAL A 159 13.73 7.47 -5.60
C VAL A 159 15.25 7.48 -5.47
N GLU A 160 15.93 8.39 -6.18
CA GLU A 160 17.39 8.52 -6.12
C GLU A 160 17.86 9.06 -4.76
N GLU A 161 17.09 9.91 -4.08
CA GLU A 161 17.36 10.39 -2.72
C GLU A 161 17.31 9.26 -1.68
N LEU A 162 16.44 8.26 -1.89
CA LEU A 162 16.40 7.04 -1.07
C LEU A 162 17.59 6.09 -1.33
N GLY A 163 18.50 6.43 -2.24
CA GLY A 163 19.66 5.61 -2.58
C GLY A 163 19.41 4.50 -3.60
N HIS A 164 18.21 4.45 -4.21
CA HIS A 164 17.90 3.51 -5.29
C HIS A 164 18.41 4.02 -6.64
N THR A 165 18.56 3.11 -7.61
CA THR A 165 18.94 3.43 -8.98
C THR A 165 17.72 3.34 -9.90
N VAL A 166 17.40 4.39 -10.65
CA VAL A 166 16.33 4.36 -11.64
C VAL A 166 16.86 3.74 -12.95
N THR A 167 16.33 2.56 -13.32
CA THR A 167 16.70 1.84 -14.57
C THR A 167 16.24 2.58 -15.81
N GLY A 168 15.15 3.35 -15.71
CA GLY A 168 14.62 4.19 -16.77
C GLY A 168 13.20 4.64 -16.50
N ILE A 169 12.72 5.51 -17.39
CA ILE A 169 11.34 6.03 -17.40
C ILE A 169 10.71 5.59 -18.73
N ALA A 170 9.60 4.87 -18.65
CA ALA A 170 8.79 4.48 -19.80
C ALA A 170 7.51 5.32 -19.83
N ARG A 171 7.11 5.78 -21.01
CA ARG A 171 5.95 6.65 -21.22
C ARG A 171 4.77 5.92 -21.85
N THR A 172 5.00 4.71 -22.34
CA THR A 172 4.02 3.87 -23.01
C THR A 172 4.17 2.43 -22.55
N ARG A 173 3.12 1.63 -22.78
CA ARG A 173 3.14 0.17 -22.51
C ARG A 173 4.31 -0.53 -23.19
N THR A 174 4.55 -0.24 -24.47
CA THR A 174 5.62 -0.86 -25.25
C THR A 174 6.99 -0.51 -24.68
N GLU A 175 7.24 0.76 -24.41
CA GLU A 175 8.51 1.20 -23.79
C GLU A 175 8.73 0.53 -22.43
N ALA A 176 7.67 0.36 -21.62
CA ALA A 176 7.76 -0.26 -20.31
C ALA A 176 8.20 -1.73 -20.41
N VAL A 177 7.57 -2.52 -21.30
CA VAL A 177 7.93 -3.92 -21.51
C VAL A 177 9.36 -4.07 -22.03
N GLU A 178 9.77 -3.24 -23.01
CA GLU A 178 11.12 -3.24 -23.57
C GLU A 178 12.18 -2.85 -22.51
N LEU A 179 11.86 -1.88 -21.67
CA LEU A 179 12.76 -1.42 -20.61
C LEU A 179 12.97 -2.52 -19.56
N ALA A 180 11.90 -3.15 -19.08
CA ALA A 180 11.97 -4.24 -18.11
C ALA A 180 12.73 -5.46 -18.67
N ALA A 181 12.54 -5.78 -19.96
CA ALA A 181 13.26 -6.88 -20.62
C ALA A 181 14.78 -6.62 -20.77
N ARG A 182 15.19 -5.35 -20.90
CA ARG A 182 16.62 -4.97 -20.98
C ARG A 182 17.29 -5.03 -19.61
N GLU A 183 16.61 -4.58 -18.59
CA GLU A 183 17.13 -4.54 -17.22
C GLU A 183 15.97 -4.80 -16.25
N LYS A 184 15.97 -6.00 -15.63
CA LYS A 184 14.96 -6.35 -14.63
C LYS A 184 15.03 -5.39 -13.45
N PRO A 185 13.94 -4.68 -13.14
CA PRO A 185 13.86 -3.84 -11.93
C PRO A 185 13.62 -4.70 -10.69
N ASP A 186 13.87 -4.13 -9.52
CA ASP A 186 13.49 -4.69 -8.23
C ASP A 186 12.13 -4.13 -7.76
N LEU A 187 11.68 -3.02 -8.35
CA LEU A 187 10.41 -2.33 -8.08
C LEU A 187 9.92 -1.58 -9.31
N ILE A 188 8.61 -1.57 -9.56
CA ILE A 188 7.96 -0.70 -10.54
C ILE A 188 7.12 0.37 -9.83
N LEU A 189 7.28 1.63 -10.25
CA LEU A 189 6.35 2.72 -9.95
C LEU A 189 5.57 3.03 -11.22
N ALA A 190 4.23 2.92 -11.21
CA ALA A 190 3.44 3.03 -12.42
C ALA A 190 2.24 3.97 -12.28
N ASP A 191 2.03 4.88 -13.25
CA ASP A 191 0.71 5.47 -13.47
C ASP A 191 -0.17 4.52 -14.30
N ILE A 192 -1.47 4.66 -14.14
CA ILE A 192 -2.49 3.91 -14.89
C ILE A 192 -2.67 4.47 -16.30
N GLN A 193 -2.62 5.79 -16.47
CA GLN A 193 -2.83 6.45 -17.76
C GLN A 193 -1.50 6.79 -18.42
N LEU A 194 -1.34 6.42 -19.69
CA LEU A 194 -0.11 6.65 -20.44
C LEU A 194 -0.37 7.43 -21.73
N ALA A 195 0.68 8.05 -22.30
CA ALA A 195 0.65 9.02 -23.41
C ALA A 195 -0.06 8.54 -24.67
N ASP A 196 -0.01 7.25 -24.98
CA ASP A 196 -0.60 6.62 -26.15
C ASP A 196 -2.02 6.05 -25.90
N ASN A 197 -2.64 6.45 -24.79
CA ASN A 197 -3.87 5.89 -24.24
C ASN A 197 -3.78 4.39 -23.88
N SER A 198 -2.57 3.84 -23.79
CA SER A 198 -2.38 2.53 -23.21
C SER A 198 -2.55 2.58 -21.70
N SER A 199 -2.80 1.41 -21.10
CA SER A 199 -2.97 1.28 -19.67
C SER A 199 -1.65 0.89 -19.00
N GLY A 200 -1.27 1.61 -17.94
CA GLY A 200 -0.17 1.20 -17.09
C GLY A 200 -0.44 -0.12 -16.38
N ILE A 201 -1.73 -0.46 -16.12
CA ILE A 201 -2.11 -1.78 -15.60
C ILE A 201 -1.72 -2.88 -16.59
N ASP A 202 -2.02 -2.70 -17.88
CA ASP A 202 -1.66 -3.67 -18.91
C ASP A 202 -0.14 -3.79 -19.07
N ALA A 203 0.58 -2.67 -18.99
CA ALA A 203 2.04 -2.66 -19.02
C ALA A 203 2.63 -3.47 -17.87
N VAL A 204 2.12 -3.26 -16.65
CA VAL A 204 2.54 -4.00 -15.46
C VAL A 204 2.21 -5.48 -15.60
N ASN A 205 1.01 -5.85 -16.07
CA ASN A 205 0.62 -7.23 -16.28
C ASN A 205 1.54 -7.96 -17.28
N ASP A 206 1.88 -7.30 -18.40
CA ASP A 206 2.82 -7.87 -19.39
C ASP A 206 4.21 -8.10 -18.79
N ILE A 207 4.66 -7.20 -17.91
CA ILE A 207 5.96 -7.32 -17.23
C ILE A 207 5.89 -8.44 -16.18
N LEU A 208 4.85 -8.49 -15.35
CA LEU A 208 4.66 -9.54 -14.36
C LEU A 208 4.47 -10.92 -14.97
N GLY A 209 3.97 -11.01 -16.20
CA GLY A 209 3.93 -12.25 -16.97
C GLY A 209 5.32 -12.78 -17.39
N GLN A 210 6.37 -11.95 -17.34
CA GLN A 210 7.74 -12.30 -17.66
C GLN A 210 8.61 -12.53 -16.42
N PHE A 211 8.24 -11.93 -15.29
CA PHE A 211 8.99 -11.98 -14.04
C PHE A 211 8.09 -12.42 -12.90
N ASP A 212 8.39 -13.58 -12.34
CA ASP A 212 7.75 -14.00 -11.11
C ASP A 212 8.14 -13.01 -9.99
N GLU A 213 7.15 -12.56 -9.23
CA GLU A 213 7.34 -11.80 -8.00
C GLU A 213 8.13 -10.47 -8.17
N LEU A 214 7.49 -9.47 -8.77
CA LEU A 214 8.02 -8.12 -8.87
C LEU A 214 7.07 -7.14 -8.17
N PRO A 215 7.53 -6.36 -7.16
CA PRO A 215 6.68 -5.39 -6.47
C PRO A 215 6.29 -4.23 -7.38
N VAL A 216 5.05 -3.77 -7.21
CA VAL A 216 4.50 -2.63 -7.94
C VAL A 216 3.83 -1.65 -6.99
N VAL A 217 4.15 -0.37 -7.14
CA VAL A 217 3.42 0.74 -6.53
C VAL A 217 2.72 1.51 -7.64
N PHE A 218 1.40 1.60 -7.59
CA PHE A 218 0.66 2.49 -8.49
C PHE A 218 0.56 3.89 -7.91
N ILE A 219 0.81 4.91 -8.75
CA ILE A 219 0.70 6.33 -8.41
C ILE A 219 -0.25 6.97 -9.42
N THR A 220 -1.52 7.20 -9.05
CA THR A 220 -2.56 7.57 -10.01
C THR A 220 -3.58 8.56 -9.46
N ALA A 221 -4.21 9.32 -10.36
CA ALA A 221 -5.37 10.15 -10.03
C ALA A 221 -6.70 9.35 -9.97
N PHE A 222 -6.69 8.07 -10.39
CA PHE A 222 -7.89 7.24 -10.54
C PHE A 222 -7.80 5.92 -9.74
N PRO A 223 -7.68 5.98 -8.40
CA PRO A 223 -7.49 4.79 -7.57
C PRO A 223 -8.65 3.80 -7.66
N GLU A 224 -9.86 4.26 -7.95
CA GLU A 224 -11.06 3.42 -8.11
C GLU A 224 -10.96 2.40 -9.25
N ARG A 225 -10.09 2.65 -10.23
CA ARG A 225 -9.85 1.70 -11.33
C ARG A 225 -9.09 0.44 -10.89
N LEU A 226 -8.40 0.50 -9.76
CA LEU A 226 -7.62 -0.60 -9.18
C LEU A 226 -8.30 -1.20 -7.94
N LEU A 227 -9.12 -0.43 -7.24
CA LEU A 227 -9.81 -0.85 -6.01
C LEU A 227 -11.24 -1.33 -6.32
N THR A 228 -11.35 -2.32 -7.18
CA THR A 228 -12.65 -2.80 -7.71
C THR A 228 -13.34 -3.81 -6.81
N GLY A 229 -12.65 -4.37 -5.83
CA GLY A 229 -13.14 -5.49 -5.03
C GLY A 229 -12.90 -6.85 -5.68
N GLU A 230 -12.48 -6.88 -6.94
CA GLU A 230 -12.10 -8.08 -7.66
C GLU A 230 -10.60 -8.33 -7.53
N ARG A 231 -10.18 -9.58 -7.46
CA ARG A 231 -8.77 -9.96 -7.32
C ARG A 231 -8.07 -10.04 -8.67
N PRO A 232 -6.77 -9.80 -8.70
CA PRO A 232 -5.90 -9.25 -7.64
C PRO A 232 -5.96 -7.72 -7.56
N GLU A 233 -5.76 -7.17 -6.38
CA GLU A 233 -5.64 -5.73 -6.14
C GLU A 233 -4.22 -5.38 -5.67
N PRO A 234 -3.66 -4.20 -6.05
CA PRO A 234 -2.33 -3.81 -5.63
C PRO A 234 -2.25 -3.59 -4.12
N ALA A 235 -1.14 -4.04 -3.51
CA ALA A 235 -0.86 -3.76 -2.10
C ALA A 235 -0.52 -2.28 -1.87
N PHE A 236 0.17 -1.66 -2.84
CA PHE A 236 0.64 -0.28 -2.74
C PHE A 236 0.02 0.58 -3.83
N LEU A 237 -0.72 1.59 -3.42
CA LEU A 237 -1.41 2.54 -4.28
C LEU A 237 -1.36 3.94 -3.65
N ILE A 238 -0.81 4.89 -4.38
CA ILE A 238 -0.73 6.30 -4.01
C ILE A 238 -1.67 7.10 -4.90
N THR A 239 -2.50 7.93 -4.30
CA THR A 239 -3.40 8.82 -5.05
C THR A 239 -2.72 10.16 -5.32
N LYS A 240 -2.74 10.62 -6.58
CA LYS A 240 -2.32 11.97 -6.95
C LYS A 240 -3.38 13.01 -6.50
N PRO A 241 -3.01 14.18 -5.95
CA PRO A 241 -1.64 14.61 -5.65
C PRO A 241 -1.04 13.89 -4.44
N TYR A 242 0.24 13.61 -4.49
CA TYR A 242 0.98 12.94 -3.42
C TYR A 242 1.97 13.89 -2.73
N THR A 243 2.45 13.47 -1.58
CA THR A 243 3.60 14.07 -0.91
C THR A 243 4.86 13.22 -1.13
N GLU A 244 6.02 13.83 -1.07
CA GLU A 244 7.31 13.14 -1.12
C GLU A 244 7.38 11.98 -0.10
N THR A 245 6.97 12.24 1.15
CA THR A 245 6.94 11.22 2.22
C THR A 245 6.06 10.01 1.88
N GLN A 246 4.94 10.21 1.16
CA GLN A 246 4.11 9.09 0.72
C GLN A 246 4.83 8.21 -0.29
N VAL A 247 5.54 8.80 -1.26
CA VAL A 247 6.32 8.05 -2.26
C VAL A 247 7.48 7.34 -1.59
N GLN A 248 8.26 8.03 -0.75
CA GLN A 248 9.37 7.45 0.02
C GLN A 248 8.91 6.25 0.83
N SER A 249 7.81 6.39 1.58
CA SER A 249 7.25 5.32 2.40
C SER A 249 6.79 4.13 1.57
N ALA A 250 6.07 4.37 0.47
CA ALA A 250 5.58 3.29 -0.39
C ALA A 250 6.72 2.55 -1.10
N VAL A 251 7.74 3.27 -1.59
CA VAL A 251 8.94 2.68 -2.21
C VAL A 251 9.66 1.80 -1.20
N SER A 252 9.99 2.34 -0.03
CA SER A 252 10.67 1.59 1.02
C SER A 252 9.87 0.37 1.47
N GLN A 253 8.56 0.51 1.64
CA GLN A 253 7.70 -0.62 2.01
C GLN A 253 7.59 -1.66 0.90
N ALA A 254 7.44 -1.23 -0.36
CA ALA A 254 7.36 -2.16 -1.49
C ALA A 254 8.66 -2.92 -1.68
N MET A 255 9.82 -2.27 -1.52
CA MET A 255 11.13 -2.92 -1.56
C MET A 255 11.32 -3.92 -0.40
N PHE A 256 10.79 -3.58 0.76
CA PHE A 256 10.97 -4.37 1.98
C PHE A 256 9.95 -5.53 2.11
N PHE A 257 8.69 -5.33 1.67
CA PHE A 257 7.55 -6.22 1.98
C PHE A 257 6.81 -6.78 0.76
N SER A 258 7.39 -6.78 -0.40
CA SER A 258 6.63 -6.94 -1.62
C SER A 258 6.08 -8.33 -1.91
N SER A 259 4.78 -8.41 -2.08
CA SER A 259 4.15 -9.33 -3.02
C SER A 259 3.09 -8.54 -3.80
N THR A 260 3.18 -8.53 -5.12
CA THR A 260 2.12 -8.02 -5.98
C THR A 260 1.74 -9.13 -6.93
N GLU A 261 0.51 -9.60 -6.84
CA GLU A 261 -0.05 -10.55 -7.78
C GLU A 261 -0.34 -9.85 -9.11
N THR A 262 -0.27 -10.60 -10.21
CA THR A 262 -0.61 -10.10 -11.54
C THR A 262 -2.04 -9.55 -11.55
N LEU A 263 -2.21 -8.32 -12.04
CA LEU A 263 -3.51 -7.70 -12.23
C LEU A 263 -4.10 -8.18 -13.55
N LEU A 264 -4.95 -9.18 -13.49
CA LEU A 264 -5.71 -9.64 -14.66
C LEU A 264 -6.85 -8.65 -14.91
N ALA A 265 -6.86 -8.03 -16.08
CA ALA A 265 -7.90 -7.11 -16.54
C ALA A 265 -9.18 -7.83 -16.95
#